data_df0075b8325a244c4153d391e37fc5e4
#
_entry.id   df0075b8325a244c4153d391e37fc5e4
#
_cell.length_a   1.000
_cell.length_b   1.000
_cell.length_c   1.000
_cell.angle_alpha   90.00
_cell.angle_beta   90.00
_cell.angle_gamma   90.00
#
_symmetry.space_group_name_H-M   'P 1'
#
loop_
_entity.id
_entity.type
_entity.pdbx_description
1 polymer ?
#
loop_
_entity_poly.entity_id
_entity_poly.type
_entity_poly.pdbx_seq_one_letter_code
_entity_poly.pdbx_strand_id
1 'polypeptide(L)'
;MANVTRRRTGEFLREVLKLLLDKPEGLPAKEVLDHLGTTMKLTEYERGYYDTSNNDQRYTRIVRFGTLALVKAGWLTKTKGRWTITELGKEAYKKFPDPDDFNKEAIRLYNFWKKNLPKAETPEKYEEVTDKQPLAFEEAEENAWNQIKTFLLSMNPYSFQSLVGDLLSAMDYHVVWIAPPGKDKGIDIIAYRDPLGTTVPRIKVQVKHRDQSTPVEGLRAFMSTLGTDDVGIFVSSGGFTSDAREEARTQERRKITLLDLEQFYDLWVQYYEKLS
;
A
#
# COMPACT_ATOMS: atom_id res chain seq x y z
N MET A 1 -24.05 21.64 -19.12
CA MET A 1 -23.12 20.70 -18.44
C MET A 1 -22.98 21.18 -17.01
N ALA A 2 -23.33 20.36 -16.01
CA ALA A 2 -23.08 20.71 -14.62
C ALA A 2 -21.58 20.59 -14.35
N ASN A 3 -20.86 21.68 -14.50
CA ASN A 3 -19.43 21.69 -14.16
C ASN A 3 -19.30 21.60 -12.64
N VAL A 4 -18.63 20.57 -12.16
CA VAL A 4 -18.21 20.47 -10.75
C VAL A 4 -17.33 21.69 -10.45
N THR A 5 -17.73 22.49 -9.47
CA THR A 5 -17.02 23.72 -9.13
C THR A 5 -15.68 23.40 -8.48
N ARG A 6 -14.71 24.32 -8.59
CA ARG A 6 -13.41 24.21 -7.89
C ARG A 6 -13.60 24.04 -6.37
N ARG A 7 -14.55 24.75 -5.79
CA ARG A 7 -14.92 24.60 -4.36
C ARG A 7 -15.38 23.19 -4.06
N ARG A 8 -16.24 22.59 -4.91
CA ARG A 8 -16.76 21.24 -4.71
C ARG A 8 -15.65 20.19 -4.79
N THR A 9 -14.73 20.33 -5.75
CA THR A 9 -13.53 19.50 -5.80
C THR A 9 -12.70 19.64 -4.51
N GLY A 10 -12.50 20.87 -4.02
CA GLY A 10 -11.81 21.13 -2.77
C GLY A 10 -12.48 20.47 -1.55
N GLU A 11 -13.81 20.42 -1.49
CA GLU A 11 -14.56 19.68 -0.46
C GLU A 11 -14.20 18.19 -0.47
N PHE A 12 -14.22 17.55 -1.63
CA PHE A 12 -13.79 16.16 -1.77
C PHE A 12 -12.34 15.95 -1.32
N LEU A 13 -11.42 16.77 -1.81
CA LEU A 13 -9.99 16.63 -1.52
C LEU A 13 -9.67 16.85 -0.04
N ARG A 14 -10.34 17.78 0.61
CA ARG A 14 -10.19 18.00 2.05
C ARG A 14 -10.74 16.82 2.86
N GLU A 15 -11.87 16.22 2.45
CA GLU A 15 -12.41 15.04 3.13
C GLU A 15 -11.47 13.83 2.96
N VAL A 16 -10.84 13.66 1.77
CA VAL A 16 -9.76 12.67 1.57
C VAL A 16 -8.64 12.86 2.59
N LEU A 17 -8.08 14.07 2.71
CA LEU A 17 -6.98 14.30 3.64
C LEU A 17 -7.43 14.14 5.10
N LYS A 18 -8.64 14.60 5.45
CA LYS A 18 -9.22 14.42 6.79
C LYS A 18 -9.31 12.96 7.19
N LEU A 19 -9.82 12.10 6.30
CA LEU A 19 -9.89 10.66 6.54
C LEU A 19 -8.51 10.05 6.78
N LEU A 20 -7.49 10.54 6.07
CA LEU A 20 -6.13 10.02 6.15
C LEU A 20 -5.31 10.56 7.34
N LEU A 21 -5.77 11.64 8.02
CA LEU A 21 -5.05 12.21 9.18
C LEU A 21 -4.80 11.19 10.29
N ASP A 22 -5.80 10.34 10.56
CA ASP A 22 -5.76 9.32 11.62
C ASP A 22 -5.31 7.95 11.10
N LYS A 23 -4.79 7.89 9.87
CA LYS A 23 -4.37 6.67 9.20
C LYS A 23 -2.92 6.78 8.70
N PRO A 24 -1.93 6.67 9.58
CA PRO A 24 -0.51 6.82 9.21
C PRO A 24 -0.04 5.83 8.12
N GLU A 25 -0.63 4.63 8.11
CA GLU A 25 -0.38 3.60 7.10
C GLU A 25 -1.12 3.88 5.75
N GLY A 26 -1.90 4.96 5.69
CA GLY A 26 -2.78 5.23 4.55
C GLY A 26 -3.95 4.25 4.44
N LEU A 27 -4.74 4.41 3.38
CA LEU A 27 -5.88 3.55 3.05
C LEU A 27 -5.86 3.17 1.56
N PRO A 28 -6.40 1.99 1.20
CA PRO A 28 -6.69 1.66 -0.19
C PRO A 28 -7.58 2.71 -0.84
N ALA A 29 -7.31 3.06 -2.10
CA ALA A 29 -8.09 4.06 -2.85
C ALA A 29 -9.60 3.74 -2.82
N LYS A 30 -9.94 2.45 -2.96
CA LYS A 30 -11.34 2.00 -2.88
C LYS A 30 -12.00 2.37 -1.56
N GLU A 31 -11.35 2.13 -0.42
CA GLU A 31 -11.89 2.47 0.91
C GLU A 31 -12.08 3.98 1.07
N VAL A 32 -11.14 4.79 0.55
CA VAL A 32 -11.27 6.25 0.56
C VAL A 32 -12.46 6.70 -0.26
N LEU A 33 -12.63 6.17 -1.46
CA LEU A 33 -13.74 6.51 -2.35
C LEU A 33 -15.08 6.04 -1.78
N ASP A 34 -15.18 4.83 -1.26
CA ASP A 34 -16.38 4.30 -0.61
C ASP A 34 -16.78 5.16 0.60
N HIS A 35 -15.80 5.59 1.40
CA HIS A 35 -16.05 6.52 2.52
C HIS A 35 -16.65 7.85 2.04
N LEU A 36 -16.11 8.46 0.99
CA LEU A 36 -16.67 9.69 0.44
C LEU A 36 -18.08 9.49 -0.09
N GLY A 37 -18.32 8.35 -0.75
CA GLY A 37 -19.64 7.98 -1.27
C GLY A 37 -20.72 7.88 -0.21
N THR A 38 -20.34 7.47 1.01
CA THR A 38 -21.26 7.30 2.15
C THR A 38 -21.38 8.54 3.02
N THR A 39 -20.29 9.30 3.21
CA THR A 39 -20.22 10.40 4.17
C THR A 39 -20.63 11.73 3.57
N MET A 40 -20.32 11.96 2.29
CA MET A 40 -20.62 13.22 1.62
C MET A 40 -22.02 13.19 0.98
N LYS A 41 -22.73 14.33 1.06
CA LYS A 41 -23.98 14.52 0.30
C LYS A 41 -23.65 14.70 -1.18
N LEU A 42 -23.68 13.59 -1.94
CA LEU A 42 -23.45 13.62 -3.36
C LEU A 42 -24.70 14.11 -4.11
N THR A 43 -24.51 14.94 -5.13
CA THR A 43 -25.57 15.32 -6.08
C THR A 43 -25.95 14.15 -6.97
N GLU A 44 -27.10 14.23 -7.66
CA GLU A 44 -27.52 13.23 -8.65
C GLU A 44 -26.48 13.10 -9.78
N TYR A 45 -25.87 14.23 -10.20
CA TYR A 45 -24.80 14.21 -11.18
C TYR A 45 -23.58 13.41 -10.70
N GLU A 46 -23.15 13.63 -9.46
CA GLU A 46 -21.97 12.97 -8.87
C GLU A 46 -22.19 11.46 -8.65
N ARG A 47 -23.43 11.04 -8.34
CA ARG A 47 -23.81 9.64 -8.21
C ARG A 47 -23.98 8.92 -9.55
N GLY A 48 -24.22 9.67 -10.60
CA GLY A 48 -24.37 9.11 -11.94
C GLY A 48 -23.09 8.49 -12.47
N TYR A 49 -23.22 7.70 -13.52
CA TYR A 49 -22.11 7.01 -14.19
C TYR A 49 -21.72 7.75 -15.48
N TYR A 50 -20.51 7.54 -15.95
CA TYR A 50 -20.13 7.88 -17.31
C TYR A 50 -20.63 6.80 -18.28
N ASP A 51 -21.02 7.19 -19.49
CA ASP A 51 -21.52 6.26 -20.54
C ASP A 51 -20.43 5.30 -21.08
N THR A 52 -19.26 5.29 -20.50
CA THR A 52 -18.15 4.40 -20.86
C THR A 52 -18.13 3.18 -19.93
N SER A 53 -17.79 2.06 -20.50
CA SER A 53 -17.88 0.66 -20.02
C SER A 53 -17.32 0.31 -18.62
N ASN A 54 -16.92 1.26 -17.79
CA ASN A 54 -16.22 1.01 -16.53
C ASN A 54 -17.06 1.23 -15.28
N ASN A 55 -18.36 1.26 -15.32
CA ASN A 55 -19.25 1.33 -14.12
C ASN A 55 -18.78 2.28 -12.99
N ASP A 56 -17.91 3.28 -13.30
CA ASP A 56 -17.36 4.21 -12.32
C ASP A 56 -18.33 5.40 -12.13
N GLN A 57 -18.68 5.66 -10.89
CA GLN A 57 -19.46 6.84 -10.54
C GLN A 57 -18.66 8.12 -10.82
N ARG A 58 -19.35 9.19 -11.20
CA ARG A 58 -18.69 10.44 -11.60
C ARG A 58 -17.84 11.05 -10.47
N TYR A 59 -18.30 10.96 -9.22
CA TYR A 59 -17.54 11.49 -8.09
C TYR A 59 -16.18 10.78 -7.91
N THR A 60 -16.09 9.47 -8.13
CA THR A 60 -14.82 8.75 -7.98
C THR A 60 -13.78 9.29 -8.96
N ARG A 61 -14.17 9.55 -10.18
CA ARG A 61 -13.31 10.12 -11.20
C ARG A 61 -12.94 11.58 -10.90
N ILE A 62 -13.86 12.39 -10.38
CA ILE A 62 -13.59 13.77 -9.94
C ILE A 62 -12.54 13.76 -8.84
N VAL A 63 -12.67 12.89 -7.86
CA VAL A 63 -11.72 12.74 -6.74
C VAL A 63 -10.36 12.29 -7.25
N ARG A 64 -10.29 11.24 -8.06
CA ARG A 64 -9.03 10.71 -8.61
C ARG A 64 -8.26 11.78 -9.39
N PHE A 65 -8.96 12.55 -10.25
CA PHE A 65 -8.34 13.68 -10.98
C PHE A 65 -7.87 14.79 -10.03
N GLY A 66 -8.69 15.16 -9.04
CA GLY A 66 -8.33 16.20 -8.09
C GLY A 66 -7.11 15.82 -7.26
N THR A 67 -6.99 14.55 -6.88
CA THR A 67 -5.84 14.07 -6.09
C THR A 67 -4.52 14.09 -6.88
N LEU A 68 -4.50 14.17 -8.20
CA LEU A 68 -3.27 14.39 -8.97
C LEU A 68 -2.57 15.70 -8.56
N ALA A 69 -3.35 16.76 -8.34
CA ALA A 69 -2.80 18.03 -7.87
C ALA A 69 -2.18 17.89 -6.46
N LEU A 70 -2.80 17.12 -5.57
CA LEU A 70 -2.26 16.85 -4.23
C LEU A 70 -0.94 16.06 -4.28
N VAL A 71 -0.84 15.06 -5.16
CA VAL A 71 0.39 14.27 -5.33
C VAL A 71 1.53 15.16 -5.84
N LYS A 72 1.28 16.01 -6.85
CA LYS A 72 2.30 16.91 -7.40
C LYS A 72 2.65 18.07 -6.47
N ALA A 73 1.73 18.47 -5.59
CA ALA A 73 2.01 19.39 -4.48
C ALA A 73 2.81 18.75 -3.33
N GLY A 74 3.01 17.42 -3.35
CA GLY A 74 3.66 16.68 -2.27
C GLY A 74 2.79 16.50 -1.03
N TRP A 75 1.46 16.68 -1.13
CA TRP A 75 0.52 16.58 -0.01
C TRP A 75 -0.05 15.17 0.19
N LEU A 76 0.01 14.35 -0.85
CA LEU A 76 -0.48 12.98 -0.89
C LEU A 76 0.54 12.12 -1.62
N THR A 77 0.73 10.89 -1.16
CA THR A 77 1.42 9.85 -1.93
C THR A 77 0.42 8.76 -2.31
N LYS A 78 0.65 8.15 -3.46
CA LYS A 78 -0.12 7.02 -3.97
C LYS A 78 0.85 5.94 -4.42
N THR A 79 0.71 4.77 -3.85
CA THR A 79 1.57 3.62 -4.16
C THR A 79 0.73 2.35 -4.11
N LYS A 80 0.71 1.58 -5.17
CA LYS A 80 -0.05 0.32 -5.28
C LYS A 80 -1.52 0.45 -4.87
N GLY A 81 -2.17 1.53 -5.30
CA GLY A 81 -3.56 1.80 -4.97
C GLY A 81 -3.81 2.24 -3.52
N ARG A 82 -2.76 2.47 -2.72
CA ARG A 82 -2.87 3.01 -1.36
C ARG A 82 -2.55 4.50 -1.35
N TRP A 83 -3.38 5.27 -0.66
CA TRP A 83 -3.24 6.71 -0.50
C TRP A 83 -2.79 7.05 0.91
N THR A 84 -1.74 7.86 1.03
CA THR A 84 -1.17 8.26 2.32
C THR A 84 -0.96 9.77 2.35
N ILE A 85 -1.39 10.42 3.41
CA ILE A 85 -1.13 11.85 3.63
C ILE A 85 0.33 12.05 4.04
N THR A 86 0.97 13.09 3.50
CA THR A 86 2.32 13.50 3.89
C THR A 86 2.28 14.54 5.02
N GLU A 87 3.43 14.85 5.63
CA GLU A 87 3.51 15.96 6.60
C GLU A 87 3.12 17.28 5.95
N LEU A 88 3.57 17.55 4.72
CA LEU A 88 3.15 18.73 3.96
C LEU A 88 1.63 18.75 3.72
N GLY A 89 1.03 17.59 3.51
CA GLY A 89 -0.44 17.47 3.37
C GLY A 89 -1.17 17.81 4.68
N LYS A 90 -0.65 17.38 5.83
CA LYS A 90 -1.20 17.72 7.14
C LYS A 90 -1.11 19.23 7.41
N GLU A 91 0.01 19.85 7.06
CA GLU A 91 0.20 21.30 7.17
C GLU A 91 -0.76 22.06 6.24
N ALA A 92 -0.87 21.63 4.98
CA ALA A 92 -1.77 22.23 4.01
C ALA A 92 -3.24 22.13 4.43
N TYR A 93 -3.65 20.98 4.98
CA TYR A 93 -5.01 20.79 5.51
C TYR A 93 -5.34 21.80 6.61
N LYS A 94 -4.38 22.09 7.52
CA LYS A 94 -4.55 23.07 8.59
C LYS A 94 -4.52 24.51 8.07
N LYS A 95 -3.60 24.80 7.12
CA LYS A 95 -3.35 26.13 6.60
C LYS A 95 -4.47 26.65 5.69
N PHE A 96 -5.12 25.79 4.94
CA PHE A 96 -6.18 26.13 3.99
C PHE A 96 -7.53 25.51 4.40
N PRO A 97 -8.24 26.09 5.39
CA PRO A 97 -9.51 25.56 5.86
C PRO A 97 -10.65 25.70 4.84
N ASP A 98 -10.61 26.74 3.98
CA ASP A 98 -11.60 26.91 2.91
C ASP A 98 -11.31 25.98 1.74
N PRO A 99 -12.31 25.20 1.27
CA PRO A 99 -12.11 24.24 0.18
C PRO A 99 -11.69 24.86 -1.15
N ASP A 100 -12.15 26.05 -1.48
CA ASP A 100 -11.78 26.73 -2.73
C ASP A 100 -10.32 27.18 -2.70
N ASP A 101 -9.87 27.77 -1.60
CA ASP A 101 -8.49 28.20 -1.39
C ASP A 101 -7.54 26.99 -1.35
N PHE A 102 -7.97 25.90 -0.70
CA PHE A 102 -7.22 24.65 -0.65
C PHE A 102 -6.96 24.11 -2.07
N ASN A 103 -8.01 23.97 -2.88
CA ASN A 103 -7.88 23.45 -4.24
C ASN A 103 -7.13 24.42 -5.15
N LYS A 104 -7.33 25.74 -4.99
CA LYS A 104 -6.59 26.76 -5.72
C LYS A 104 -5.08 26.66 -5.51
N GLU A 105 -4.66 26.45 -4.27
CA GLU A 105 -3.24 26.31 -3.94
C GLU A 105 -2.67 24.97 -4.47
N ALA A 106 -3.41 23.88 -4.35
CA ALA A 106 -3.02 22.60 -4.96
C ALA A 106 -2.79 22.72 -6.47
N ILE A 107 -3.72 23.37 -7.19
CA ILE A 107 -3.60 23.63 -8.63
C ILE A 107 -2.41 24.54 -8.92
N ARG A 108 -2.15 25.57 -8.09
CA ARG A 108 -1.01 26.47 -8.27
C ARG A 108 0.32 25.68 -8.19
N LEU A 109 0.46 24.80 -7.21
CA LEU A 109 1.64 23.96 -7.04
C LEU A 109 1.78 22.94 -8.17
N TYR A 110 0.68 22.35 -8.63
CA TYR A 110 0.66 21.48 -9.79
C TYR A 110 1.17 22.20 -11.05
N ASN A 111 0.69 23.41 -11.30
CA ASN A 111 1.11 24.20 -12.46
C ASN A 111 2.59 24.63 -12.37
N PHE A 112 3.08 24.91 -11.15
CA PHE A 112 4.49 25.19 -10.90
C PHE A 112 5.35 23.96 -11.22
N TRP A 113 4.96 22.78 -10.72
CA TRP A 113 5.62 21.53 -11.04
C TRP A 113 5.65 21.27 -12.57
N LYS A 114 4.53 21.42 -13.24
CA LYS A 114 4.40 21.23 -14.70
C LYS A 114 5.33 22.15 -15.51
N LYS A 115 5.52 23.40 -15.08
CA LYS A 115 6.43 24.36 -15.72
C LYS A 115 7.91 24.02 -15.53
N ASN A 116 8.27 23.35 -14.43
CA ASN A 116 9.63 23.00 -14.10
C ASN A 116 10.04 21.59 -14.54
N LEU A 117 9.20 20.88 -15.28
CA LEU A 117 9.61 19.63 -15.93
C LEU A 117 10.76 19.91 -16.90
N PRO A 118 11.85 19.11 -16.89
CA PRO A 118 12.89 19.20 -17.89
C PRO A 118 12.23 19.03 -19.28
N LYS A 119 12.47 19.97 -20.17
CA LYS A 119 12.11 19.81 -21.57
C LYS A 119 12.98 18.67 -22.11
N ALA A 120 12.47 17.45 -22.10
CA ALA A 120 13.00 16.39 -22.93
C ALA A 120 12.93 16.89 -24.38
N GLU A 121 14.03 16.76 -25.12
CA GLU A 121 14.09 17.07 -26.55
C GLU A 121 12.91 16.38 -27.22
N THR A 122 11.97 17.18 -27.69
CA THR A 122 10.74 16.74 -28.32
C THR A 122 11.06 16.17 -29.70
N PRO A 123 10.78 14.89 -29.97
CA PRO A 123 10.35 14.52 -31.30
C PRO A 123 8.95 15.13 -31.47
N GLU A 124 8.80 15.92 -32.53
CA GLU A 124 7.52 16.49 -32.98
C GLU A 124 6.48 15.36 -33.09
N LYS A 125 5.62 15.24 -32.12
CA LYS A 125 4.28 14.62 -32.07
C LYS A 125 3.98 14.15 -30.62
N TYR A 126 3.91 15.08 -29.69
CA TYR A 126 3.08 14.90 -28.50
C TYR A 126 1.97 15.93 -28.56
N GLU A 127 0.95 15.61 -29.37
CA GLU A 127 -0.39 16.15 -29.15
C GLU A 127 -0.73 15.91 -27.67
N GLU A 128 -1.17 16.98 -27.01
CA GLU A 128 -1.80 17.04 -25.70
C GLU A 128 -1.71 15.73 -24.91
N VAL A 129 -0.67 15.60 -24.08
CA VAL A 129 -0.69 14.64 -22.97
C VAL A 129 -1.87 15.08 -22.11
N THR A 130 -3.03 14.56 -22.45
CA THR A 130 -4.25 14.76 -21.67
C THR A 130 -3.96 14.29 -20.27
N ASP A 131 -4.40 15.04 -19.26
CA ASP A 131 -4.30 14.70 -17.81
C ASP A 131 -4.82 13.28 -17.46
N LYS A 132 -5.28 12.53 -18.46
CA LYS A 132 -5.78 11.16 -18.38
C LYS A 132 -4.69 10.07 -18.28
N GLN A 133 -3.47 10.29 -18.80
CA GLN A 133 -2.42 9.26 -18.80
C GLN A 133 -1.91 8.89 -17.38
N PRO A 134 -1.63 9.85 -16.47
CA PRO A 134 -1.24 9.53 -15.11
C PRO A 134 -2.33 8.77 -14.34
N LEU A 135 -3.59 9.09 -14.60
CA LEU A 135 -4.73 8.42 -13.99
C LEU A 135 -4.89 6.99 -14.53
N ALA A 136 -4.74 6.78 -15.84
CA ALA A 136 -4.79 5.47 -16.46
C ALA A 136 -3.65 4.56 -15.94
N PHE A 137 -2.47 5.11 -15.72
CA PHE A 137 -1.35 4.37 -15.12
C PHE A 137 -1.63 3.98 -13.67
N GLU A 138 -2.14 4.91 -12.85
CA GLU A 138 -2.54 4.64 -11.45
C GLU A 138 -3.63 3.56 -11.38
N GLU A 139 -4.66 3.65 -12.23
CA GLU A 139 -5.73 2.65 -12.29
C GLU A 139 -5.19 1.28 -12.76
N ALA A 140 -4.25 1.25 -13.70
CA ALA A 140 -3.61 0.02 -14.16
C ALA A 140 -2.76 -0.61 -13.05
N GLU A 141 -1.98 0.19 -12.32
CA GLU A 141 -1.17 -0.27 -11.19
C GLU A 141 -2.07 -0.83 -10.06
N GLU A 142 -3.15 -0.11 -9.71
CA GLU A 142 -4.12 -0.56 -8.71
C GLU A 142 -4.81 -1.87 -9.13
N ASN A 143 -5.22 -1.97 -10.40
CA ASN A 143 -5.86 -3.17 -10.92
C ASN A 143 -4.89 -4.36 -10.94
N ALA A 144 -3.65 -4.15 -11.37
CA ALA A 144 -2.61 -5.18 -11.34
C ALA A 144 -2.36 -5.67 -9.91
N TRP A 145 -2.20 -4.76 -8.95
CA TRP A 145 -2.03 -5.09 -7.55
C TRP A 145 -3.22 -5.88 -6.99
N ASN A 146 -4.47 -5.44 -7.30
CA ASN A 146 -5.67 -6.14 -6.84
C ASN A 146 -5.77 -7.56 -7.40
N GLN A 147 -5.39 -7.79 -8.66
CA GLN A 147 -5.35 -9.12 -9.26
C GLN A 147 -4.30 -10.00 -8.59
N ILE A 148 -3.09 -9.49 -8.39
CA ILE A 148 -2.00 -10.22 -7.73
C ILE A 148 -2.37 -10.54 -6.28
N LYS A 149 -2.90 -9.56 -5.54
CA LYS A 149 -3.36 -9.76 -4.17
C LYS A 149 -4.42 -10.85 -4.09
N THR A 150 -5.41 -10.82 -4.99
CA THR A 150 -6.47 -11.84 -5.06
C THR A 150 -5.88 -13.22 -5.33
N PHE A 151 -4.94 -13.32 -6.27
CA PHE A 151 -4.26 -14.57 -6.57
C PHE A 151 -3.48 -15.09 -5.35
N LEU A 152 -2.65 -14.27 -4.72
CA LEU A 152 -1.87 -14.65 -3.55
C LEU A 152 -2.78 -15.13 -2.41
N LEU A 153 -3.88 -14.41 -2.12
CA LEU A 153 -4.84 -14.79 -1.07
C LEU A 153 -5.60 -16.09 -1.40
N SER A 154 -5.78 -16.42 -2.68
CA SER A 154 -6.43 -17.66 -3.10
C SER A 154 -5.52 -18.90 -3.07
N MET A 155 -4.20 -18.70 -2.87
CA MET A 155 -3.25 -19.80 -2.82
C MET A 155 -3.53 -20.76 -1.66
N ASN A 156 -3.16 -22.01 -1.82
CA ASN A 156 -3.12 -22.93 -0.69
C ASN A 156 -2.10 -22.45 0.36
N PRO A 157 -2.40 -22.49 1.67
CA PRO A 157 -1.50 -22.01 2.72
C PRO A 157 -0.08 -22.60 2.64
N TYR A 158 0.05 -23.87 2.30
CA TYR A 158 1.36 -24.51 2.16
C TYR A 158 2.12 -24.05 0.91
N SER A 159 1.39 -23.78 -0.19
CA SER A 159 1.99 -23.18 -1.38
C SER A 159 2.49 -21.78 -1.12
N PHE A 160 1.74 -20.98 -0.36
CA PHE A 160 2.18 -19.65 0.07
C PHE A 160 3.38 -19.73 1.02
N GLN A 161 3.40 -20.70 1.95
CA GLN A 161 4.55 -20.98 2.81
C GLN A 161 5.80 -21.34 1.99
N SER A 162 5.68 -22.18 0.96
CA SER A 162 6.78 -22.51 0.06
C SER A 162 7.29 -21.29 -0.70
N LEU A 163 6.37 -20.44 -1.20
CA LEU A 163 6.72 -19.20 -1.88
C LEU A 163 7.51 -18.23 -0.96
N VAL A 164 7.19 -18.19 0.35
CA VAL A 164 7.99 -17.45 1.34
C VAL A 164 9.39 -18.03 1.47
N GLY A 165 9.52 -19.36 1.47
CA GLY A 165 10.81 -20.06 1.49
C GLY A 165 11.65 -19.75 0.23
N ASP A 166 11.03 -19.76 -0.95
CA ASP A 166 11.68 -19.44 -2.22
C ASP A 166 12.17 -17.98 -2.24
N LEU A 167 11.36 -17.05 -1.71
CA LEU A 167 11.77 -15.66 -1.56
C LEU A 167 13.01 -15.51 -0.65
N LEU A 168 13.04 -16.19 0.48
CA LEU A 168 14.21 -16.17 1.37
C LEU A 168 15.45 -16.73 0.65
N SER A 169 15.29 -17.79 -0.14
CA SER A 169 16.37 -18.36 -0.94
C SER A 169 16.87 -17.38 -2.00
N ALA A 170 15.95 -16.69 -2.68
CA ALA A 170 16.29 -15.62 -3.63
C ALA A 170 17.01 -14.42 -2.98
N MET A 171 16.79 -14.20 -1.68
CA MET A 171 17.47 -13.20 -0.85
C MET A 171 18.82 -13.71 -0.28
N ASP A 172 19.34 -14.82 -0.81
CA ASP A 172 20.59 -15.45 -0.41
C ASP A 172 20.60 -16.04 1.03
N TYR A 173 19.42 -16.37 1.57
CA TYR A 173 19.33 -17.17 2.79
C TYR A 173 19.31 -18.67 2.46
N HIS A 174 19.95 -19.46 3.29
CA HIS A 174 19.95 -20.93 3.16
C HIS A 174 18.76 -21.50 3.95
N VAL A 175 17.67 -21.78 3.22
CA VAL A 175 16.47 -22.43 3.78
C VAL A 175 16.78 -23.91 4.01
N VAL A 176 16.84 -24.32 5.28
CA VAL A 176 17.19 -25.69 5.66
C VAL A 176 15.98 -26.51 6.04
N TRP A 177 14.86 -25.88 6.33
CA TRP A 177 13.66 -26.59 6.70
C TRP A 177 12.41 -25.76 6.41
N ILE A 178 11.41 -26.39 5.81
CA ILE A 178 10.05 -25.90 5.63
C ILE A 178 9.13 -26.92 6.26
N ALA A 179 8.21 -26.49 7.13
CA ALA A 179 7.31 -27.38 7.83
C ALA A 179 6.40 -28.15 6.85
N PRO A 180 6.30 -29.47 6.99
CA PRO A 180 5.32 -30.25 6.24
C PRO A 180 3.90 -29.93 6.75
N PRO A 181 2.86 -30.26 5.99
CA PRO A 181 1.48 -30.12 6.44
C PRO A 181 1.25 -30.81 7.80
N GLY A 182 0.71 -30.06 8.77
CA GLY A 182 0.42 -30.61 10.11
C GLY A 182 0.75 -29.63 11.24
N LYS A 183 1.12 -30.16 12.41
CA LYS A 183 1.50 -29.36 13.58
C LYS A 183 2.97 -28.94 13.47
N ASP A 184 3.22 -27.65 13.31
CA ASP A 184 4.52 -27.00 13.11
C ASP A 184 5.13 -26.37 14.36
N LYS A 185 4.43 -26.41 15.49
CA LYS A 185 4.81 -25.75 16.75
C LYS A 185 5.03 -24.24 16.61
N GLY A 186 4.43 -23.61 15.60
CA GLY A 186 4.50 -22.17 15.37
C GLY A 186 5.78 -21.69 14.68
N ILE A 187 6.52 -22.58 14.03
CA ILE A 187 7.65 -22.26 13.16
C ILE A 187 7.39 -22.96 11.82
N ASP A 188 7.36 -22.22 10.75
CA ASP A 188 7.05 -22.74 9.42
C ASP A 188 8.30 -22.89 8.55
N ILE A 189 9.32 -22.01 8.76
CA ILE A 189 10.56 -22.07 7.98
C ILE A 189 11.75 -21.79 8.92
N ILE A 190 12.87 -22.49 8.67
CA ILE A 190 14.17 -22.22 9.31
C ILE A 190 15.18 -21.94 8.20
N ALA A 191 15.90 -20.83 8.34
CA ALA A 191 16.95 -20.44 7.42
C ALA A 191 18.20 -19.92 8.17
N TYR A 192 19.33 -19.91 7.45
CA TYR A 192 20.61 -19.41 7.95
C TYR A 192 21.23 -18.45 6.93
N ARG A 193 22.27 -17.73 7.37
CA ARG A 193 23.05 -16.87 6.48
C ARG A 193 24.13 -17.63 5.68
N ASP A 194 24.53 -18.80 6.16
CA ASP A 194 25.53 -19.64 5.53
C ASP A 194 25.04 -21.09 5.44
N PRO A 195 25.57 -21.90 4.49
CA PRO A 195 25.09 -23.27 4.24
C PRO A 195 25.22 -24.23 5.44
N LEU A 196 26.14 -23.94 6.38
CA LEU A 196 26.41 -24.78 7.53
C LEU A 196 25.69 -24.30 8.81
N GLY A 197 25.06 -23.10 8.74
CA GLY A 197 24.38 -22.50 9.90
C GLY A 197 25.33 -22.10 11.02
N THR A 198 26.57 -21.76 10.70
CA THR A 198 27.60 -21.40 11.69
C THR A 198 27.56 -19.92 12.03
N THR A 199 26.94 -19.09 11.18
CA THR A 199 26.83 -17.64 11.38
C THR A 199 25.47 -17.27 11.96
N VAL A 200 25.48 -16.58 13.09
CA VAL A 200 24.27 -16.00 13.67
C VAL A 200 23.82 -14.76 12.87
N PRO A 201 22.52 -14.44 12.84
CA PRO A 201 21.43 -15.11 13.52
C PRO A 201 20.86 -16.30 12.74
N ARG A 202 20.23 -17.24 13.45
CA ARG A 202 19.28 -18.17 12.82
C ARG A 202 17.96 -17.44 12.56
N ILE A 203 17.42 -17.63 11.36
CA ILE A 203 16.14 -17.04 10.96
C ILE A 203 15.03 -18.05 11.20
N LYS A 204 14.05 -17.68 11.98
CA LYS A 204 12.81 -18.45 12.18
C LYS A 204 11.64 -17.67 11.59
N VAL A 205 10.83 -18.34 10.80
CA VAL A 205 9.70 -17.72 10.12
C VAL A 205 8.40 -18.38 10.55
N GLN A 206 7.39 -17.56 10.82
CA GLN A 206 6.00 -17.98 10.91
C GLN A 206 5.20 -17.37 9.77
N VAL A 207 4.36 -18.17 9.12
CA VAL A 207 3.50 -17.78 8.01
C VAL A 207 2.03 -17.93 8.40
N LYS A 208 1.27 -16.86 8.37
CA LYS A 208 -0.19 -16.87 8.57
C LYS A 208 -0.88 -16.46 7.28
N HIS A 209 -1.39 -17.45 6.56
CA HIS A 209 -2.13 -17.24 5.33
C HIS A 209 -3.63 -17.26 5.60
N ARG A 210 -4.20 -16.06 5.82
CA ARG A 210 -5.62 -15.83 6.13
C ARG A 210 -6.00 -14.37 5.86
N ASP A 211 -7.30 -14.09 5.71
CA ASP A 211 -7.78 -12.73 5.44
C ASP A 211 -7.76 -11.81 6.68
N GLN A 212 -7.79 -12.38 7.87
CA GLN A 212 -7.84 -11.63 9.12
C GLN A 212 -6.45 -11.17 9.55
N SER A 213 -6.36 -9.94 10.06
CA SER A 213 -5.11 -9.42 10.63
C SER A 213 -4.68 -10.23 11.85
N THR A 214 -3.37 -10.40 11.97
CA THR A 214 -2.75 -11.09 13.10
C THR A 214 -2.74 -10.17 14.32
N PRO A 215 -3.37 -10.58 15.43
CA PRO A 215 -3.39 -9.82 16.67
C PRO A 215 -2.08 -9.97 17.46
N VAL A 216 -1.90 -9.11 18.48
CA VAL A 216 -0.70 -9.07 19.32
C VAL A 216 -0.41 -10.40 20.03
N GLU A 217 -1.46 -11.15 20.41
CA GLU A 217 -1.32 -12.47 21.06
C GLU A 217 -0.63 -13.48 20.13
N GLY A 218 -0.98 -13.46 18.84
CA GLY A 218 -0.33 -14.30 17.83
C GLY A 218 1.16 -13.97 17.68
N LEU A 219 1.48 -12.67 17.70
CA LEU A 219 2.86 -12.21 17.67
C LEU A 219 3.66 -12.66 18.91
N ARG A 220 3.09 -12.47 20.12
CA ARG A 220 3.72 -12.90 21.38
C ARG A 220 3.95 -14.40 21.41
N ALA A 221 2.98 -15.18 20.93
CA ALA A 221 3.13 -16.64 20.83
C ALA A 221 4.32 -17.02 19.93
N PHE A 222 4.48 -16.37 18.78
CA PHE A 222 5.63 -16.61 17.93
C PHE A 222 6.94 -16.15 18.59
N MET A 223 6.98 -14.97 19.17
CA MET A 223 8.17 -14.47 19.87
C MET A 223 8.64 -15.40 20.98
N SER A 224 7.73 -16.15 21.64
CA SER A 224 8.09 -17.12 22.68
C SER A 224 8.89 -18.31 22.14
N THR A 225 8.86 -18.57 20.83
CA THR A 225 9.62 -19.65 20.17
C THR A 225 11.04 -19.23 19.79
N LEU A 226 11.37 -17.92 19.88
CA LEU A 226 12.67 -17.37 19.51
C LEU A 226 13.66 -17.51 20.67
N GLY A 227 14.85 -18.05 20.37
CA GLY A 227 16.01 -18.03 21.27
C GLY A 227 16.73 -16.67 21.25
N THR A 228 17.80 -16.57 22.03
CA THR A 228 18.58 -15.32 22.19
C THR A 228 19.21 -14.84 20.88
N ASP A 229 19.70 -15.78 20.06
CA ASP A 229 20.41 -15.49 18.81
C ASP A 229 19.52 -15.71 17.57
N ASP A 230 18.22 -15.85 17.76
CA ASP A 230 17.27 -15.99 16.68
C ASP A 230 16.76 -14.62 16.22
N VAL A 231 16.46 -14.49 14.94
CA VAL A 231 15.66 -13.41 14.38
C VAL A 231 14.35 -14.01 13.85
N GLY A 232 13.24 -13.43 14.26
CA GLY A 232 11.91 -13.81 13.79
C GLY A 232 11.49 -13.02 12.58
N ILE A 233 10.91 -13.69 11.59
CA ILE A 233 10.13 -13.05 10.50
C ILE A 233 8.72 -13.58 10.60
N PHE A 234 7.76 -12.70 10.80
CA PHE A 234 6.35 -13.09 10.84
C PHE A 234 5.66 -12.58 9.57
N VAL A 235 5.29 -13.49 8.69
CA VAL A 235 4.58 -13.20 7.44
C VAL A 235 3.08 -13.38 7.66
N SER A 236 2.27 -12.38 7.33
CA SER A 236 0.81 -12.45 7.44
C SER A 236 0.13 -11.88 6.22
N SER A 237 -0.60 -12.69 5.46
CA SER A 237 -1.34 -12.25 4.29
C SER A 237 -2.50 -11.30 4.63
N GLY A 238 -3.10 -11.43 5.82
CA GLY A 238 -4.12 -10.51 6.34
C GLY A 238 -3.55 -9.28 7.08
N GLY A 239 -2.21 -9.15 7.13
CA GLY A 239 -1.53 -8.07 7.84
C GLY A 239 -1.55 -8.23 9.35
N PHE A 240 -1.34 -7.12 10.07
CA PHE A 240 -1.19 -7.07 11.52
C PHE A 240 -2.05 -5.95 12.12
N THR A 241 -2.54 -6.16 13.33
CA THR A 241 -3.21 -5.08 14.09
C THR A 241 -2.22 -3.98 14.48
N SER A 242 -2.71 -2.78 14.81
CA SER A 242 -1.89 -1.67 15.31
C SER A 242 -1.07 -2.08 16.53
N ASP A 243 -1.71 -2.79 17.46
CA ASP A 243 -1.07 -3.25 18.70
C ASP A 243 0.05 -4.27 18.42
N ALA A 244 -0.14 -5.17 17.43
CA ALA A 244 0.91 -6.09 17.03
C ALA A 244 2.10 -5.36 16.38
N ARG A 245 1.85 -4.34 15.56
CA ARG A 245 2.92 -3.50 14.97
C ARG A 245 3.67 -2.71 16.04
N GLU A 246 2.96 -2.16 17.02
CA GLU A 246 3.58 -1.44 18.12
C GLU A 246 4.43 -2.36 19.00
N GLU A 247 3.92 -3.54 19.37
CA GLU A 247 4.66 -4.55 20.12
C GLU A 247 5.96 -4.94 19.39
N ALA A 248 5.91 -5.20 18.08
CA ALA A 248 7.09 -5.54 17.30
C ALA A 248 8.12 -4.39 17.28
N ARG A 249 7.64 -3.14 17.16
CA ARG A 249 8.50 -1.96 17.12
C ARG A 249 9.20 -1.66 18.44
N THR A 250 8.51 -1.88 19.55
CA THR A 250 9.01 -1.57 20.90
C THR A 250 9.78 -2.73 21.54
N GLN A 251 9.82 -3.90 20.86
CA GLN A 251 10.49 -5.10 21.36
C GLN A 251 12.02 -4.93 21.38
N GLU A 252 12.62 -4.93 22.57
CA GLU A 252 14.07 -4.75 22.75
C GLU A 252 14.84 -6.08 22.81
N ARG A 253 14.22 -7.13 23.33
CA ARG A 253 14.90 -8.40 23.64
C ARG A 253 14.94 -9.40 22.49
N ARG A 254 13.97 -9.34 21.58
CA ARG A 254 13.80 -10.29 20.48
C ARG A 254 13.66 -9.57 19.17
N LYS A 255 14.58 -9.82 18.25
CA LYS A 255 14.54 -9.23 16.91
C LYS A 255 13.43 -9.87 16.12
N ILE A 256 12.45 -9.07 15.72
CA ILE A 256 11.32 -9.52 14.92
C ILE A 256 11.02 -8.54 13.79
N THR A 257 10.74 -9.08 12.62
CA THR A 257 10.28 -8.34 11.43
C THR A 257 8.89 -8.82 11.08
N LEU A 258 7.96 -7.89 10.91
CA LEU A 258 6.63 -8.15 10.39
C LEU A 258 6.65 -7.94 8.88
N LEU A 259 6.09 -8.88 8.14
CA LEU A 259 6.00 -8.84 6.69
C LEU A 259 4.54 -9.08 6.30
N ASP A 260 3.84 -8.02 5.91
CA ASP A 260 2.49 -8.13 5.36
C ASP A 260 2.53 -8.48 3.86
N LEU A 261 1.36 -8.68 3.26
CA LEU A 261 1.28 -9.13 1.87
C LEU A 261 1.86 -8.11 0.87
N GLU A 262 1.72 -6.82 1.17
CA GLU A 262 2.25 -5.75 0.32
C GLU A 262 3.78 -5.71 0.36
N GLN A 263 4.34 -5.75 1.57
CA GLN A 263 5.79 -5.82 1.78
C GLN A 263 6.39 -7.11 1.21
N PHE A 264 5.68 -8.24 1.35
CA PHE A 264 6.07 -9.51 0.75
C PHE A 264 6.15 -9.39 -0.79
N TYR A 265 5.14 -8.79 -1.40
CA TYR A 265 5.09 -8.59 -2.85
C TYR A 265 6.22 -7.66 -3.33
N ASP A 266 6.55 -6.60 -2.57
CA ASP A 266 7.66 -5.70 -2.90
C ASP A 266 9.00 -6.44 -2.96
N LEU A 267 9.25 -7.26 -1.95
CA LEU A 267 10.46 -8.09 -1.93
C LEU A 267 10.43 -9.12 -3.06
N TRP A 268 9.27 -9.74 -3.31
CA TRP A 268 9.11 -10.71 -4.39
C TRP A 268 9.42 -10.10 -5.77
N VAL A 269 8.92 -8.90 -6.05
CA VAL A 269 9.24 -8.16 -7.29
C VAL A 269 10.72 -7.80 -7.35
N GLN A 270 11.30 -7.32 -6.24
CA GLN A 270 12.72 -6.94 -6.17
C GLN A 270 13.66 -8.12 -6.47
N TYR A 271 13.30 -9.32 -6.04
CA TYR A 271 14.12 -10.52 -6.19
C TYR A 271 13.60 -11.47 -7.28
N TYR A 272 12.65 -11.03 -8.11
CA TYR A 272 11.95 -11.85 -9.09
C TYR A 272 12.90 -12.60 -10.03
N GLU A 273 13.95 -11.95 -10.52
CA GLU A 273 14.93 -12.56 -11.43
C GLU A 273 15.76 -13.69 -10.79
N LYS A 274 15.79 -13.75 -9.46
CA LYS A 274 16.47 -14.81 -8.69
C LYS A 274 15.53 -15.94 -8.25
N LEU A 275 14.24 -15.79 -8.47
CA LEU A 275 13.25 -16.84 -8.21
C LEU A 275 13.29 -17.80 -9.39
N SER A 276 13.80 -18.98 -9.17
CA SER A 276 13.93 -20.06 -10.18
C SER A 276 12.74 -21.02 -10.16
#